data_eb31e7f806ec791d52f9d250434ec987
#
_entry.id   eb31e7f806ec791d52f9d250434ec987
#
_cell.length_a   1.000
_cell.length_b   1.000
_cell.length_c   1.000
_cell.angle_alpha   90.00
_cell.angle_beta   90.00
_cell.angle_gamma   90.00
#
_symmetry.space_group_name_H-M   'P 1'
#
loop_
_entity.id
_entity.type
_entity.pdbx_description
1 polymer ?
#
loop_
_entity_poly.entity_id
_entity_poly.type
_entity_poly.pdbx_seq_one_letter_code
_entity_poly.pdbx_strand_id
1 'polypeptide(L)'
;MKRSGGTDSLLCVPVRRVRWQVPRLWYCLAAFVAVWVFLCTARMHAQQPKPKEYEVKAAYLYNFGRFVRWPADVVTARDNSFPICVLGQDPFGPTLDSTLVGETLDGKPVVVRRISRAEDVGDCRIMFISSTEENHLKQILAALDKALVLTVSDMPDFSRRGGMIQFVLEGSKVRFEINLASAEAARLTVSAELLKVAATVRKNGQPGD
;
A
#
# COMPACT_ATOMS: atom_id res chain seq x y z
N MET A 1 -40.17 76.14 62.18
CA MET A 1 -38.87 76.31 62.86
C MET A 1 -37.84 75.36 62.28
N LYS A 2 -36.80 75.96 61.69
CA LYS A 2 -35.40 75.57 61.62
C LYS A 2 -35.07 74.16 61.08
N ARG A 3 -34.55 74.09 59.78
CA ARG A 3 -33.13 73.94 59.36
C ARG A 3 -32.56 72.56 59.64
N SER A 4 -31.98 71.93 58.64
CA SER A 4 -30.57 71.96 58.08
C SER A 4 -30.45 70.87 57.07
N GLY A 5 -30.09 70.98 55.88
CA GLY A 5 -28.83 71.30 55.27
C GLY A 5 -27.85 70.11 55.31
N GLY A 6 -27.77 69.32 54.29
CA GLY A 6 -26.77 68.29 54.13
C GLY A 6 -26.48 68.06 52.63
N THR A 7 -25.43 68.72 52.15
CA THR A 7 -24.92 68.59 50.81
C THR A 7 -24.00 67.37 50.75
N ASP A 8 -24.43 66.28 50.09
CA ASP A 8 -23.58 65.17 49.81
C ASP A 8 -22.80 65.42 48.51
N SER A 9 -21.49 65.68 48.68
CA SER A 9 -20.51 65.81 47.60
C SER A 9 -20.18 64.44 47.02
N LEU A 10 -20.72 64.14 45.86
CA LEU A 10 -20.30 62.99 45.08
C LEU A 10 -18.88 63.18 44.58
N LEU A 11 -17.95 62.51 45.24
CA LEU A 11 -16.52 62.33 44.76
C LEU A 11 -16.53 61.55 43.51
N CYS A 12 -16.31 62.20 42.35
CA CYS A 12 -16.07 61.62 41.11
C CYS A 12 -14.61 61.03 41.06
N VAL A 13 -14.46 59.73 41.19
CA VAL A 13 -13.16 59.05 41.11
C VAL A 13 -12.84 58.86 39.62
N PRO A 14 -11.76 59.43 39.13
CA PRO A 14 -11.36 59.21 37.70
C PRO A 14 -10.89 57.79 37.51
N VAL A 15 -11.62 56.98 36.71
CA VAL A 15 -11.16 55.68 36.24
C VAL A 15 -9.96 55.88 35.29
N ARG A 16 -8.78 55.65 35.82
CA ARG A 16 -7.53 55.61 35.03
C ARG A 16 -7.58 54.43 34.11
N ARG A 17 -7.83 54.62 32.79
CA ARG A 17 -7.63 53.61 31.76
C ARG A 17 -6.13 53.28 31.67
N VAL A 18 -5.76 52.17 32.24
CA VAL A 18 -4.42 51.58 32.02
C VAL A 18 -4.34 51.11 30.59
N ARG A 19 -3.66 51.88 29.75
CA ARG A 19 -3.34 51.51 28.39
C ARG A 19 -2.16 50.51 28.44
N TRP A 20 -2.49 49.22 28.36
CA TRP A 20 -1.47 48.17 28.22
C TRP A 20 -0.80 48.35 26.86
N GLN A 21 0.37 48.97 26.85
CA GLN A 21 1.24 48.97 25.68
C GLN A 21 1.94 47.59 25.63
N VAL A 22 1.32 46.64 24.92
CA VAL A 22 1.97 45.35 24.61
C VAL A 22 3.19 45.66 23.78
N PRO A 23 4.42 45.32 24.22
CA PRO A 23 5.64 45.63 23.50
C PRO A 23 5.61 44.93 22.13
N ARG A 24 6.06 45.62 21.10
CA ARG A 24 6.15 45.10 19.71
C ARG A 24 6.80 43.71 19.60
N LEU A 25 7.61 43.35 20.60
CA LEU A 25 8.22 42.04 20.71
C LEU A 25 7.19 40.88 20.80
N TRP A 26 6.05 41.08 21.43
CA TRP A 26 5.01 40.05 21.58
C TRP A 26 4.31 39.73 20.24
N TYR A 27 4.15 40.73 19.36
CA TYR A 27 3.62 40.51 18.02
C TYR A 27 4.58 39.72 17.15
N CYS A 28 5.90 39.97 17.28
CA CYS A 28 6.91 39.21 16.57
C CYS A 28 6.97 37.75 17.04
N LEU A 29 6.87 37.51 18.36
CA LEU A 29 6.84 36.15 18.90
C LEU A 29 5.55 35.41 18.50
N ALA A 30 4.39 36.07 18.56
CA ALA A 30 3.14 35.48 18.12
C ALA A 30 3.13 35.13 16.62
N ALA A 31 3.70 36.00 15.77
CA ALA A 31 3.85 35.73 14.34
C ALA A 31 4.80 34.56 14.07
N PHE A 32 5.91 34.46 14.82
CA PHE A 32 6.87 33.35 14.69
C PHE A 32 6.23 32.00 15.07
N VAL A 33 5.47 31.98 16.18
CA VAL A 33 4.75 30.77 16.62
C VAL A 33 3.67 30.38 15.60
N ALA A 34 2.92 31.34 15.06
CA ALA A 34 1.90 31.08 14.06
C ALA A 34 2.48 30.50 12.76
N VAL A 35 3.63 31.03 12.29
CA VAL A 35 4.35 30.50 11.12
C VAL A 35 4.89 29.10 11.40
N TRP A 36 5.43 28.85 12.60
CA TRP A 36 5.92 27.53 12.99
C TRP A 36 4.81 26.47 13.07
N VAL A 37 3.66 26.83 13.64
CA VAL A 37 2.47 25.97 13.69
C VAL A 37 1.96 25.69 12.28
N PHE A 38 1.94 26.69 11.40
CA PHE A 38 1.50 26.52 10.01
C PHE A 38 2.45 25.62 9.20
N LEU A 39 3.76 25.72 9.40
CA LEU A 39 4.76 24.85 8.78
C LEU A 39 4.71 23.41 9.32
N CYS A 40 4.37 23.20 10.59
CA CYS A 40 4.18 21.86 11.16
C CYS A 40 2.92 21.17 10.63
N THR A 41 1.81 21.91 10.46
CA THR A 41 0.55 21.34 9.95
C THR A 41 0.63 20.99 8.46
N ALA A 42 1.41 21.73 7.67
CA ALA A 42 1.61 21.44 6.25
C ALA A 42 2.34 20.10 6.01
N ARG A 43 3.16 19.64 6.94
CA ARG A 43 3.85 18.33 6.85
C ARG A 43 2.97 17.12 7.18
N MET A 44 1.83 17.31 7.83
CA MET A 44 0.93 16.21 8.20
C MET A 44 -0.02 15.76 7.07
N HIS A 45 -0.12 16.51 5.96
CA HIS A 45 -1.05 16.21 4.87
C HIS A 45 -0.45 15.42 3.68
N ALA A 46 0.86 15.11 3.71
CA ALA A 46 1.54 14.49 2.57
C ALA A 46 1.72 12.96 2.67
N GLN A 47 1.18 12.27 3.67
CA GLN A 47 1.55 10.87 3.93
C GLN A 47 0.39 9.88 4.13
N GLN A 48 -0.79 10.06 3.50
CA GLN A 48 -1.87 9.08 3.65
C GLN A 48 -2.66 8.82 2.37
N PRO A 49 -2.12 7.99 1.43
CA PRO A 49 -2.98 6.95 0.85
C PRO A 49 -2.32 5.56 0.70
N LYS A 50 -1.05 5.36 1.10
CA LYS A 50 -0.38 4.06 0.92
C LYS A 50 -1.02 2.86 1.64
N PRO A 51 -1.53 2.93 2.89
CA PRO A 51 -2.09 1.74 3.55
C PRO A 51 -3.21 1.10 2.74
N LYS A 52 -4.13 1.92 2.22
CA LYS A 52 -5.31 1.44 1.50
C LYS A 52 -4.99 0.76 0.16
N GLU A 53 -3.95 1.19 -0.53
CA GLU A 53 -3.49 0.59 -1.79
C GLU A 53 -2.98 -0.83 -1.55
N TYR A 54 -2.10 -1.03 -0.56
CA TYR A 54 -1.55 -2.34 -0.25
C TYR A 54 -2.54 -3.28 0.42
N GLU A 55 -3.56 -2.77 1.11
CA GLU A 55 -4.70 -3.57 1.57
C GLU A 55 -5.44 -4.19 0.37
N VAL A 56 -5.71 -3.38 -0.66
CA VAL A 56 -6.36 -3.86 -1.89
C VAL A 56 -5.47 -4.84 -2.65
N LYS A 57 -4.16 -4.56 -2.77
CA LYS A 57 -3.20 -5.47 -3.40
C LYS A 57 -3.12 -6.80 -2.65
N ALA A 58 -3.12 -6.80 -1.30
CA ALA A 58 -3.13 -8.01 -0.49
C ALA A 58 -4.38 -8.86 -0.75
N ALA A 59 -5.57 -8.25 -0.80
CA ALA A 59 -6.80 -8.93 -1.15
C ALA A 59 -6.76 -9.52 -2.58
N TYR A 60 -6.14 -8.82 -3.53
CA TYR A 60 -5.93 -9.35 -4.88
C TYR A 60 -5.00 -10.55 -4.90
N LEU A 61 -3.90 -10.56 -4.12
CA LEU A 61 -3.02 -11.73 -4.03
C LEU A 61 -3.79 -12.98 -3.59
N TYR A 62 -4.65 -12.85 -2.59
CA TYR A 62 -5.55 -13.94 -2.19
C TYR A 62 -6.47 -14.38 -3.33
N ASN A 63 -7.13 -13.42 -3.98
CA ASN A 63 -8.05 -13.72 -5.08
C ASN A 63 -7.35 -14.37 -6.29
N PHE A 64 -6.10 -14.00 -6.60
CA PHE A 64 -5.35 -14.67 -7.64
C PHE A 64 -5.19 -16.17 -7.33
N GLY A 65 -4.98 -16.54 -6.06
CA GLY A 65 -4.95 -17.95 -5.64
C GLY A 65 -6.26 -18.70 -5.90
N ARG A 66 -7.40 -18.01 -5.89
CA ARG A 66 -8.72 -18.59 -6.18
C ARG A 66 -8.98 -18.79 -7.67
N PHE A 67 -8.43 -17.94 -8.52
CA PHE A 67 -8.73 -17.87 -9.94
C PHE A 67 -7.60 -18.36 -10.85
N VAL A 68 -6.45 -18.73 -10.28
CA VAL A 68 -5.37 -19.40 -11.00
C VAL A 68 -5.30 -20.85 -10.54
N ARG A 69 -5.09 -21.77 -11.46
CA ARG A 69 -4.95 -23.20 -11.17
C ARG A 69 -3.54 -23.66 -11.50
N TRP A 70 -2.98 -24.39 -10.56
CA TRP A 70 -1.70 -25.08 -10.70
C TRP A 70 -1.93 -26.50 -11.24
N PRO A 71 -0.97 -27.08 -11.96
CA PRO A 71 -1.06 -28.47 -12.42
C PRO A 71 -1.25 -29.45 -11.27
N ALA A 72 -2.14 -30.42 -11.44
CA ALA A 72 -2.49 -31.38 -10.36
C ALA A 72 -1.30 -32.27 -9.95
N ASP A 73 -0.35 -32.51 -10.84
CA ASP A 73 0.88 -33.29 -10.58
C ASP A 73 1.83 -32.60 -9.58
N VAL A 74 1.64 -31.30 -9.35
CA VAL A 74 2.48 -30.47 -8.46
C VAL A 74 1.80 -30.16 -7.15
N VAL A 75 0.46 -30.10 -7.14
CA VAL A 75 -0.33 -29.94 -5.92
C VAL A 75 -0.35 -31.30 -5.19
N THR A 76 0.71 -31.60 -4.45
CA THR A 76 0.76 -32.85 -3.73
C THR A 76 -0.15 -32.81 -2.51
N ALA A 77 -0.70 -33.98 -2.12
CA ALA A 77 -1.43 -34.14 -0.86
C ALA A 77 -0.57 -33.84 0.39
N ARG A 78 0.75 -33.65 0.22
CA ARG A 78 1.70 -33.31 1.27
C ARG A 78 1.83 -31.81 1.53
N ASP A 79 1.32 -30.96 0.63
CA ASP A 79 1.33 -29.50 0.83
C ASP A 79 0.30 -29.13 1.91
N ASN A 80 0.76 -28.89 3.13
CA ASN A 80 -0.11 -28.54 4.25
C ASN A 80 -0.55 -27.07 4.28
N SER A 81 -0.08 -26.26 3.34
CA SER A 81 -0.39 -24.82 3.26
C SER A 81 -0.35 -24.31 1.82
N PHE A 82 -0.87 -23.10 1.62
CA PHE A 82 -0.79 -22.34 0.38
C PHE A 82 0.10 -21.11 0.61
N PRO A 83 1.42 -21.18 0.29
CA PRO A 83 2.32 -20.09 0.57
C PRO A 83 2.21 -18.95 -0.45
N ILE A 84 2.06 -17.72 0.07
CA ILE A 84 2.23 -16.48 -0.67
C ILE A 84 3.53 -15.84 -0.20
N CYS A 85 4.48 -15.68 -1.13
CA CYS A 85 5.83 -15.21 -0.82
C CYS A 85 6.01 -13.77 -1.26
N VAL A 86 6.81 -13.01 -0.51
CA VAL A 86 7.28 -11.68 -0.87
C VAL A 86 8.79 -11.72 -1.04
N LEU A 87 9.28 -11.35 -2.21
CA LEU A 87 10.70 -11.26 -2.53
C LEU A 87 11.15 -9.80 -2.49
N GLY A 88 12.24 -9.52 -1.79
CA GLY A 88 12.79 -8.18 -1.59
C GLY A 88 12.15 -7.46 -0.40
N GLN A 89 12.18 -6.13 -0.41
CA GLN A 89 11.60 -5.33 0.68
C GLN A 89 10.08 -5.45 0.64
N ASP A 90 9.47 -5.91 1.74
CA ASP A 90 8.02 -6.07 1.86
C ASP A 90 7.31 -4.70 1.95
N PRO A 91 6.50 -4.32 0.94
CA PRO A 91 5.75 -3.07 0.98
C PRO A 91 4.42 -3.19 1.73
N PHE A 92 3.97 -4.41 2.04
CA PHE A 92 2.72 -4.68 2.73
C PHE A 92 2.86 -4.56 4.25
N GLY A 93 4.04 -4.90 4.79
CA GLY A 93 4.25 -5.00 6.23
C GLY A 93 3.24 -5.96 6.88
N PRO A 94 2.65 -5.61 8.04
CA PRO A 94 1.68 -6.46 8.74
C PRO A 94 0.32 -6.58 8.03
N THR A 95 0.06 -5.73 7.04
CA THR A 95 -1.23 -5.71 6.32
C THR A 95 -1.47 -7.01 5.57
N LEU A 96 -0.45 -7.59 4.94
CA LEU A 96 -0.59 -8.85 4.20
C LEU A 96 -0.95 -9.99 5.16
N ASP A 97 -0.26 -10.08 6.29
CA ASP A 97 -0.52 -11.11 7.30
C ASP A 97 -1.94 -10.98 7.88
N SER A 98 -2.35 -9.75 8.23
CA SER A 98 -3.68 -9.51 8.79
C SER A 98 -4.81 -9.76 7.79
N THR A 99 -4.58 -9.51 6.50
CA THR A 99 -5.56 -9.78 5.43
C THR A 99 -5.73 -11.28 5.20
N LEU A 100 -4.67 -12.07 5.38
CA LEU A 100 -4.66 -13.50 5.05
C LEU A 100 -4.83 -14.43 6.25
N VAL A 101 -4.86 -13.89 7.47
CA VAL A 101 -5.03 -14.69 8.67
C VAL A 101 -6.38 -15.43 8.65
N GLY A 102 -6.34 -16.75 8.81
CA GLY A 102 -7.53 -17.61 8.80
C GLY A 102 -8.09 -17.93 7.41
N GLU A 103 -7.54 -17.36 6.35
CA GLU A 103 -7.95 -17.66 4.98
C GLU A 103 -7.42 -19.03 4.53
N THR A 104 -8.21 -19.66 3.65
CA THR A 104 -7.85 -20.96 3.06
C THR A 104 -8.02 -20.95 1.55
N LEU A 105 -7.17 -21.69 0.85
CA LEU A 105 -7.25 -21.94 -0.59
C LEU A 105 -7.15 -23.46 -0.83
N ASP A 106 -8.12 -24.01 -1.55
CA ASP A 106 -8.25 -25.45 -1.81
C ASP A 106 -8.18 -26.29 -0.51
N GLY A 107 -8.78 -25.76 0.60
CA GLY A 107 -8.78 -26.39 1.92
C GLY A 107 -7.46 -26.27 2.67
N LYS A 108 -6.46 -25.57 2.16
CA LYS A 108 -5.15 -25.37 2.77
C LYS A 108 -5.04 -23.96 3.36
N PRO A 109 -4.50 -23.80 4.58
CA PRO A 109 -4.29 -22.49 5.17
C PRO A 109 -3.33 -21.65 4.33
N VAL A 110 -3.66 -20.39 4.09
CA VAL A 110 -2.77 -19.44 3.43
C VAL A 110 -1.71 -18.98 4.42
N VAL A 111 -0.45 -19.01 4.01
CA VAL A 111 0.68 -18.54 4.82
C VAL A 111 1.51 -17.52 4.07
N VAL A 112 2.01 -16.52 4.77
CA VAL A 112 2.91 -15.50 4.20
C VAL A 112 4.35 -15.85 4.51
N ARG A 113 5.22 -15.77 3.51
CA ARG A 113 6.67 -15.93 3.65
C ARG A 113 7.40 -14.74 3.03
N ARG A 114 8.45 -14.29 3.67
CA ARG A 114 9.38 -13.28 3.15
C ARG A 114 10.68 -13.96 2.83
N ILE A 115 11.11 -13.83 1.57
CA ILE A 115 12.33 -14.45 1.06
C ILE A 115 13.26 -13.38 0.50
N SER A 116 14.55 -13.62 0.58
CA SER A 116 15.57 -12.67 0.14
C SER A 116 16.16 -13.01 -1.22
N ARG A 117 15.95 -14.23 -1.72
CA ARG A 117 16.48 -14.70 -3.00
C ARG A 117 15.45 -15.52 -3.74
N ALA A 118 15.46 -15.45 -5.07
CA ALA A 118 14.54 -16.19 -5.92
C ALA A 118 14.70 -17.72 -5.80
N GLU A 119 15.92 -18.17 -5.51
CA GLU A 119 16.26 -19.59 -5.33
C GLU A 119 15.57 -20.20 -4.10
N ASP A 120 15.18 -19.36 -3.14
CA ASP A 120 14.47 -19.80 -1.93
C ASP A 120 12.94 -19.94 -2.16
N VAL A 121 12.50 -19.94 -3.44
CA VAL A 121 11.07 -20.03 -3.83
C VAL A 121 10.38 -21.26 -3.24
N GLY A 122 11.07 -22.40 -3.18
CA GLY A 122 10.55 -23.65 -2.58
C GLY A 122 9.16 -24.03 -3.10
N ASP A 123 8.19 -24.09 -2.17
CA ASP A 123 6.79 -24.41 -2.44
C ASP A 123 5.87 -23.17 -2.60
N CYS A 124 6.43 -21.97 -2.77
CA CYS A 124 5.64 -20.76 -3.01
C CYS A 124 4.67 -20.95 -4.19
N ARG A 125 3.41 -20.61 -3.99
CA ARG A 125 2.38 -20.63 -5.04
C ARG A 125 2.25 -19.28 -5.73
N ILE A 126 2.31 -18.20 -4.96
CA ILE A 126 2.30 -16.83 -5.46
C ILE A 126 3.56 -16.15 -4.93
N MET A 127 4.25 -15.42 -5.80
CA MET A 127 5.40 -14.61 -5.41
C MET A 127 5.15 -13.16 -5.82
N PHE A 128 5.02 -12.30 -4.82
CA PHE A 128 5.09 -10.87 -5.04
C PHE A 128 6.56 -10.44 -5.08
N ILE A 129 6.99 -9.86 -6.19
CA ILE A 129 8.35 -9.35 -6.39
C ILE A 129 8.31 -7.84 -6.16
N SER A 130 8.99 -7.39 -5.11
CA SER A 130 9.04 -5.97 -4.74
C SER A 130 9.72 -5.13 -5.82
N SER A 131 9.32 -3.87 -5.96
CA SER A 131 9.97 -2.90 -6.85
C SER A 131 11.44 -2.64 -6.50
N THR A 132 11.88 -2.97 -5.28
CA THR A 132 13.31 -2.94 -4.91
C THR A 132 14.17 -3.91 -5.71
N GLU A 133 13.56 -4.94 -6.30
CA GLU A 133 14.23 -5.97 -7.11
C GLU A 133 14.25 -5.65 -8.62
N GLU A 134 13.86 -4.44 -9.01
CA GLU A 134 13.73 -4.05 -10.42
C GLU A 134 15.00 -4.29 -11.24
N ASN A 135 16.17 -3.99 -10.68
CA ASN A 135 17.46 -4.17 -11.34
C ASN A 135 17.84 -5.65 -11.52
N HIS A 136 17.27 -6.55 -10.72
CA HIS A 136 17.53 -7.99 -10.76
C HIS A 136 16.42 -8.78 -11.44
N LEU A 137 15.34 -8.13 -11.91
CA LEU A 137 14.15 -8.78 -12.41
C LEU A 137 14.42 -9.87 -13.44
N LYS A 138 15.31 -9.61 -14.42
CA LYS A 138 15.66 -10.60 -15.47
C LYS A 138 16.27 -11.87 -14.87
N GLN A 139 17.14 -11.72 -13.87
CA GLN A 139 17.79 -12.85 -13.19
C GLN A 139 16.78 -13.62 -12.35
N ILE A 140 15.91 -12.91 -11.64
CA ILE A 140 14.83 -13.48 -10.82
C ILE A 140 13.89 -14.31 -11.69
N LEU A 141 13.39 -13.75 -12.80
CA LEU A 141 12.49 -14.47 -13.71
C LEU A 141 13.16 -15.70 -14.33
N ALA A 142 14.45 -15.62 -14.67
CA ALA A 142 15.21 -16.76 -15.16
C ALA A 142 15.38 -17.86 -14.09
N ALA A 143 15.60 -17.50 -12.83
CA ALA A 143 15.66 -18.46 -11.72
C ALA A 143 14.30 -19.14 -11.47
N LEU A 144 13.20 -18.46 -11.77
CA LEU A 144 11.83 -18.96 -11.61
C LEU A 144 11.26 -19.69 -12.82
N ASP A 145 11.99 -19.78 -13.93
CA ASP A 145 11.50 -20.35 -15.21
C ASP A 145 10.93 -21.78 -15.08
N LYS A 146 11.48 -22.56 -14.14
CA LYS A 146 11.00 -23.93 -13.84
C LYS A 146 10.12 -24.01 -12.58
N ALA A 147 9.92 -22.90 -11.90
CA ALA A 147 9.10 -22.85 -10.70
C ALA A 147 7.63 -22.66 -11.10
N LEU A 148 6.75 -23.48 -10.49
CA LEU A 148 5.32 -23.39 -10.71
C LEU A 148 4.71 -22.32 -9.79
N VAL A 149 5.22 -21.10 -9.93
CA VAL A 149 4.88 -19.94 -9.10
C VAL A 149 4.26 -18.84 -9.94
N LEU A 150 3.14 -18.29 -9.48
CA LEU A 150 2.53 -17.11 -10.09
C LEU A 150 3.32 -15.87 -9.66
N THR A 151 3.98 -15.19 -10.61
CA THR A 151 4.72 -13.96 -10.32
C THR A 151 3.82 -12.74 -10.41
N VAL A 152 3.87 -11.89 -9.39
CA VAL A 152 3.08 -10.66 -9.27
C VAL A 152 4.01 -9.52 -8.86
N SER A 153 3.81 -8.32 -9.41
CA SER A 153 4.56 -7.12 -9.01
C SER A 153 3.76 -5.85 -9.27
N ASP A 154 4.19 -4.75 -8.69
CA ASP A 154 3.75 -3.40 -9.03
C ASP A 154 4.84 -2.57 -9.74
N MET A 155 5.93 -3.23 -10.18
CA MET A 155 6.95 -2.62 -11.01
C MET A 155 6.37 -2.13 -12.33
N PRO A 156 6.83 -0.98 -12.86
CA PRO A 156 6.51 -0.57 -14.22
C PRO A 156 6.92 -1.64 -15.25
N ASP A 157 6.07 -1.84 -16.24
CA ASP A 157 6.28 -2.78 -17.36
C ASP A 157 6.56 -4.24 -16.95
N PHE A 158 6.25 -4.63 -15.72
CA PHE A 158 6.50 -6.00 -15.24
C PHE A 158 5.90 -7.06 -16.16
N SER A 159 4.65 -6.87 -16.60
CA SER A 159 3.95 -7.78 -17.52
C SER A 159 4.61 -7.82 -18.92
N ARG A 160 5.24 -6.74 -19.37
CA ARG A 160 5.98 -6.67 -20.64
C ARG A 160 7.37 -7.30 -20.54
N ARG A 161 7.94 -7.26 -19.35
CA ARG A 161 9.29 -7.79 -19.05
C ARG A 161 9.28 -9.27 -18.70
N GLY A 162 8.14 -9.98 -18.86
CA GLY A 162 8.02 -11.43 -18.67
C GLY A 162 7.32 -11.83 -17.35
N GLY A 163 6.98 -10.89 -16.49
CA GLY A 163 6.15 -11.17 -15.31
C GLY A 163 4.72 -11.52 -15.68
N MET A 164 3.99 -12.21 -14.81
CA MET A 164 2.67 -12.74 -15.14
C MET A 164 1.53 -11.77 -14.81
N ILE A 165 1.52 -11.17 -13.61
CA ILE A 165 0.50 -10.20 -13.20
C ILE A 165 1.18 -8.92 -12.72
N GLN A 166 0.79 -7.79 -13.30
CA GLN A 166 1.26 -6.47 -12.90
C GLN A 166 0.13 -5.67 -12.30
N PHE A 167 0.31 -5.14 -11.09
CA PHE A 167 -0.56 -4.12 -10.55
C PHE A 167 -0.31 -2.78 -11.23
N VAL A 168 -1.40 -2.10 -11.58
CA VAL A 168 -1.39 -0.75 -12.15
C VAL A 168 -2.36 0.14 -11.39
N LEU A 169 -2.08 1.45 -11.37
CA LEU A 169 -2.98 2.43 -10.80
C LEU A 169 -3.69 3.17 -11.93
N GLU A 170 -5.01 3.07 -11.98
CA GLU A 170 -5.87 3.88 -12.83
C GLU A 170 -6.56 4.95 -11.97
N GLY A 171 -6.00 6.15 -11.95
CA GLY A 171 -6.36 7.17 -10.97
C GLY A 171 -6.03 6.70 -9.55
N SER A 172 -7.04 6.58 -8.68
CA SER A 172 -6.90 6.06 -7.31
C SER A 172 -7.26 4.58 -7.15
N LYS A 173 -7.54 3.87 -8.25
CA LYS A 173 -7.98 2.47 -8.20
C LYS A 173 -6.83 1.54 -8.55
N VAL A 174 -6.64 0.51 -7.71
CA VAL A 174 -5.75 -0.60 -8.04
C VAL A 174 -6.42 -1.48 -9.08
N ARG A 175 -5.75 -1.68 -10.21
CA ARG A 175 -6.11 -2.60 -11.28
C ARG A 175 -4.94 -3.54 -11.53
N PHE A 176 -5.07 -4.44 -12.48
CA PHE A 176 -3.97 -5.32 -12.84
C PHE A 176 -4.01 -5.70 -14.33
N GLU A 177 -2.84 -5.96 -14.86
CA GLU A 177 -2.62 -6.52 -16.20
C GLU A 177 -2.17 -7.97 -16.07
N ILE A 178 -2.51 -8.79 -17.04
CA ILE A 178 -2.13 -10.21 -17.10
C ILE A 178 -1.30 -10.47 -18.37
N ASN A 179 -0.12 -11.05 -18.22
CA ASN A 179 0.62 -11.69 -19.29
C ASN A 179 0.24 -13.18 -19.32
N LEU A 180 -0.76 -13.49 -20.13
CA LEU A 180 -1.28 -14.85 -20.22
C LEU A 180 -0.24 -15.83 -20.81
N ALA A 181 0.56 -15.37 -21.78
CA ALA A 181 1.62 -16.20 -22.38
C ALA A 181 2.65 -16.66 -21.33
N SER A 182 3.08 -15.75 -20.42
CA SER A 182 4.01 -16.11 -19.33
C SER A 182 3.37 -17.09 -18.34
N ALA A 183 2.07 -16.90 -18.01
CA ALA A 183 1.36 -17.82 -17.11
C ALA A 183 1.21 -19.22 -17.73
N GLU A 184 0.83 -19.30 -19.01
CA GLU A 184 0.71 -20.56 -19.75
C GLU A 184 2.07 -21.26 -19.92
N ALA A 185 3.15 -20.53 -20.19
CA ALA A 185 4.51 -21.07 -20.25
C ALA A 185 4.92 -21.72 -18.92
N ALA A 186 4.48 -21.16 -17.80
CA ALA A 186 4.66 -21.75 -16.46
C ALA A 186 3.60 -22.82 -16.12
N ARG A 187 2.81 -23.29 -17.08
CA ARG A 187 1.76 -24.30 -16.91
C ARG A 187 0.64 -23.87 -15.94
N LEU A 188 0.47 -22.57 -15.73
CA LEU A 188 -0.62 -22.02 -14.91
C LEU A 188 -1.84 -21.75 -15.79
N THR A 189 -3.03 -22.07 -15.29
CA THR A 189 -4.29 -21.77 -16.00
C THR A 189 -5.01 -20.63 -15.30
N VAL A 190 -5.18 -19.53 -16.01
CA VAL A 190 -5.91 -18.35 -15.51
C VAL A 190 -7.38 -18.49 -15.88
N SER A 191 -8.28 -18.32 -14.92
CA SER A 191 -9.71 -18.45 -15.16
C SER A 191 -10.26 -17.33 -16.06
N ALA A 192 -11.31 -17.62 -16.79
CA ALA A 192 -11.99 -16.64 -17.64
C ALA A 192 -12.56 -15.45 -16.84
N GLU A 193 -12.97 -15.69 -15.60
CA GLU A 193 -13.46 -14.64 -14.70
C GLU A 193 -12.37 -13.64 -14.37
N LEU A 194 -11.14 -14.10 -14.07
CA LEU A 194 -10.02 -13.23 -13.78
C LEU A 194 -9.60 -12.43 -15.03
N LEU A 195 -9.60 -13.07 -16.19
CA LEU A 195 -9.27 -12.39 -17.46
C LEU A 195 -10.27 -11.27 -17.80
N LYS A 196 -11.57 -11.45 -17.48
CA LYS A 196 -12.60 -10.43 -17.76
C LYS A 196 -12.44 -9.15 -16.93
N VAL A 197 -11.87 -9.24 -15.73
CA VAL A 197 -11.72 -8.07 -14.83
C VAL A 197 -10.33 -7.43 -14.90
N ALA A 198 -9.38 -8.02 -15.64
CA ALA A 198 -8.09 -7.44 -15.91
C ALA A 198 -8.21 -6.16 -16.74
N ALA A 199 -7.37 -5.17 -16.45
CA ALA A 199 -7.29 -3.94 -17.26
C ALA A 199 -6.74 -4.24 -18.66
N THR A 200 -5.76 -5.16 -18.74
CA THR A 200 -5.14 -5.60 -20.00
C THR A 200 -4.80 -7.08 -19.90
N VAL A 201 -5.01 -7.84 -20.99
CA VAL A 201 -4.57 -9.22 -21.14
C VAL A 201 -3.66 -9.34 -22.36
N ARG A 202 -2.39 -9.73 -22.13
CA ARG A 202 -1.40 -9.99 -23.17
C ARG A 202 -1.38 -11.48 -23.51
N LYS A 203 -1.71 -11.81 -24.76
CA LYS A 203 -1.77 -13.20 -25.25
C LYS A 203 -0.51 -13.64 -25.99
N ASN A 204 0.30 -12.69 -26.46
CA ASN A 204 1.53 -12.96 -27.21
C ASN A 204 2.70 -12.48 -26.39
N GLY A 205 3.73 -13.33 -26.24
CA GLY A 205 4.98 -12.99 -25.53
C GLY A 205 5.89 -12.04 -26.32
N GLN A 206 5.34 -11.09 -27.09
CA GLN A 206 6.16 -10.09 -27.75
C GLN A 206 6.65 -9.05 -26.74
N PRO A 207 7.98 -8.83 -26.65
CA PRO A 207 8.51 -7.62 -26.05
C PRO A 207 7.90 -6.44 -26.83
N GLY A 208 7.31 -5.50 -26.12
CA GLY A 208 6.60 -4.39 -26.75
C GLY A 208 7.47 -3.59 -27.69
N ASP A 209 6.88 -3.20 -28.82
CA ASP A 209 7.28 -2.08 -29.64
C ASP A 209 7.13 -0.75 -28.87
#